data_1f1de534d921717d1f112dfba61af0ed
#
_entry.id   1f1de534d921717d1f112dfba61af0ed
#
_cell.length_a   1.000
_cell.length_b   1.000
_cell.length_c   1.000
_cell.angle_alpha   90.00
_cell.angle_beta   90.00
_cell.angle_gamma   90.00
#
_symmetry.space_group_name_H-M   'P 1'
#
loop_
_entity.id
_entity.type
_entity.pdbx_description
1 polymer ?
#
loop_
_entity_poly.entity_id
_entity_poly.type
_entity_poly.pdbx_seq_one_letter_code
_entity_poly.pdbx_strand_id
1 'polypeptide(L)'
;MKKLLAMMLTVILALTALMGCGGSNDSTTKATEKDQSSASQGTQGTEEATQSNPGEYTLPLTEEKQELTVWLAYSGSVVTDLNEIEGVKKMEELTNVHINWIPIEQQQISDKMGILLTSGSYPDIIDTNVLPGGIDKNIEDGVIRPDHDKLIKTYMPNYMKYLEENETARKQATADDGTLKIVRILVGEDYNVKAEGVYQGVAYRKDLLESLGLEEPKTIEGWHDALVKAKESGIENPFMINTTGGSFLSLAWGVTTMSQTYLQMGENGKVLGAALQDGFGQYLETMRKWYAEGLIDPNFTSFNFYLDTPNSVENNKQLLYTHILSAFTGNNYATYHMVNNQDEFLQPIVAPAADGGETYMDYSPLEGKDQMFITTSCKNPELAAKWLDFFFTKEGELLNWYGIEGTTYTMDADGIPQFTDMVLNDPNHTPPATILEKYALGWGNCWIGKHNTVASEKVATAAAGGMNQQAAAVEIWTSGVKNIGLPSGYTLTEEESDKVSTKQTAVQTLIEEYMVNYIIGNDDTSFEDFKTKLVQFGYQEIIDTYQAAIDRFNNR
;
A
#
# COMPACT_ATOMS: atom_id res chain seq x y z
N MET A 1 -2.07 20.12 -39.47
CA MET A 1 -2.42 19.08 -38.47
C MET A 1 -3.72 18.32 -38.75
N LYS A 2 -4.80 18.94 -39.31
CA LYS A 2 -6.07 18.22 -39.61
C LYS A 2 -6.02 17.23 -40.79
N LYS A 3 -4.99 17.23 -41.62
CA LYS A 3 -4.81 16.30 -42.77
C LYS A 3 -3.97 15.08 -42.47
N LEU A 4 -3.22 15.04 -41.35
CA LEU A 4 -2.46 13.85 -40.90
C LEU A 4 -3.32 12.89 -40.06
N LEU A 5 -4.37 13.38 -39.40
CA LEU A 5 -5.27 12.54 -38.60
C LEU A 5 -6.24 11.70 -39.45
N ALA A 6 -6.53 12.16 -40.68
CA ALA A 6 -7.42 11.44 -41.60
C ALA A 6 -6.74 10.28 -42.34
N MET A 7 -5.41 10.20 -42.36
CA MET A 7 -4.65 9.14 -43.02
C MET A 7 -4.34 7.94 -42.13
N MET A 8 -4.39 8.11 -40.80
CA MET A 8 -4.21 6.98 -39.86
C MET A 8 -5.49 6.17 -39.58
N LEU A 9 -6.67 6.72 -39.84
CA LEU A 9 -7.95 5.99 -39.65
C LEU A 9 -8.33 5.10 -40.83
N THR A 10 -7.69 5.21 -41.98
CA THR A 10 -7.99 4.41 -43.18
C THR A 10 -7.14 3.15 -43.32
N VAL A 11 -6.12 2.97 -42.51
CA VAL A 11 -5.26 1.74 -42.54
C VAL A 11 -5.76 0.66 -41.58
N ILE A 12 -6.60 0.96 -40.61
CA ILE A 12 -7.11 -0.02 -39.62
C ILE A 12 -8.37 -0.76 -40.11
N LEU A 13 -9.04 -0.29 -41.18
CA LEU A 13 -10.27 -0.92 -41.72
C LEU A 13 -10.05 -1.87 -42.90
N ALA A 14 -8.82 -2.13 -43.31
CA ALA A 14 -8.52 -2.97 -44.51
C ALA A 14 -7.96 -4.37 -44.17
N LEU A 15 -7.93 -4.81 -42.92
CA LEU A 15 -7.36 -6.11 -42.51
C LEU A 15 -8.36 -7.11 -41.93
N THR A 16 -9.68 -6.91 -42.07
CA THR A 16 -10.71 -7.83 -41.57
C THR A 16 -11.61 -8.45 -42.63
N ALA A 17 -11.13 -8.54 -43.86
CA ALA A 17 -11.92 -9.22 -44.93
C ALA A 17 -11.03 -10.13 -45.75
N LEU A 18 -10.65 -11.30 -45.20
CA LEU A 18 -10.17 -12.46 -45.97
C LEU A 18 -9.88 -13.62 -44.98
N MET A 19 -10.91 -14.39 -44.69
CA MET A 19 -10.88 -15.86 -44.52
C MET A 19 -12.28 -16.34 -44.16
N GLY A 20 -12.98 -16.74 -45.18
CA GLY A 20 -14.20 -17.52 -45.11
C GLY A 20 -14.13 -18.61 -46.17
N CYS A 21 -14.63 -19.76 -45.77
CA CYS A 21 -15.12 -20.88 -46.60
C CYS A 21 -14.27 -22.14 -46.71
N GLY A 22 -14.93 -23.20 -46.25
CA GLY A 22 -14.96 -24.54 -46.82
C GLY A 22 -14.33 -25.58 -45.89
N GLY A 23 -14.98 -26.63 -45.48
CA GLY A 23 -16.14 -27.38 -45.89
C GLY A 23 -16.20 -28.65 -45.04
N SER A 24 -17.40 -29.08 -44.79
CA SER A 24 -17.85 -30.28 -44.11
C SER A 24 -17.25 -31.60 -44.65
N ASN A 25 -17.09 -32.59 -43.78
CA ASN A 25 -17.61 -33.94 -44.04
C ASN A 25 -17.77 -34.79 -42.76
N ASP A 26 -18.96 -35.34 -42.68
CA ASP A 26 -19.43 -36.41 -41.81
C ASP A 26 -18.60 -37.69 -41.91
N SER A 27 -18.47 -38.42 -40.82
CA SER A 27 -18.85 -39.86 -40.81
C SER A 27 -18.88 -40.42 -39.38
N THR A 28 -20.06 -40.79 -39.01
CA THR A 28 -20.48 -41.73 -37.95
C THR A 28 -19.79 -43.08 -38.04
N THR A 29 -19.42 -43.70 -36.91
CA THR A 29 -19.75 -45.12 -36.64
C THR A 29 -19.76 -45.49 -35.16
N LYS A 30 -20.72 -46.32 -34.82
CA LYS A 30 -21.21 -46.81 -33.54
C LYS A 30 -20.27 -47.76 -32.79
N ALA A 31 -20.38 -47.68 -31.47
CA ALA A 31 -20.49 -48.69 -30.41
C ALA A 31 -20.05 -50.16 -30.64
N THR A 32 -19.35 -50.71 -29.64
CA THR A 32 -19.79 -51.97 -28.96
C THR A 32 -19.06 -52.17 -27.63
N GLU A 33 -19.82 -52.50 -26.60
CA GLU A 33 -19.44 -53.05 -25.30
C GLU A 33 -18.76 -54.42 -25.41
N LYS A 34 -17.89 -54.76 -24.44
CA LYS A 34 -17.99 -55.94 -23.58
C LYS A 34 -16.76 -56.12 -22.68
N ASP A 35 -17.01 -56.08 -21.41
CA ASP A 35 -16.77 -57.01 -20.30
C ASP A 35 -15.51 -57.90 -20.22
N GLN A 36 -15.07 -57.92 -19.01
CA GLN A 36 -14.60 -58.97 -18.09
C GLN A 36 -13.13 -58.91 -17.61
N SER A 37 -13.07 -58.51 -16.36
CA SER A 37 -12.43 -59.15 -15.20
C SER A 37 -11.13 -59.97 -15.35
N SER A 38 -10.11 -59.61 -14.60
CA SER A 38 -9.47 -60.55 -13.68
C SER A 38 -8.65 -59.82 -12.59
N ALA A 39 -8.89 -60.24 -11.38
CA ALA A 39 -8.23 -59.80 -10.18
C ALA A 39 -6.76 -60.29 -10.14
N SER A 40 -5.85 -59.44 -9.72
CA SER A 40 -4.56 -59.87 -9.17
C SER A 40 -4.34 -59.11 -7.87
N GLN A 41 -4.34 -59.83 -6.77
CA GLN A 41 -3.89 -59.39 -5.47
C GLN A 41 -2.39 -59.05 -5.52
N GLY A 42 -2.02 -57.85 -5.11
CA GLY A 42 -0.67 -57.41 -4.87
C GLY A 42 -0.65 -56.58 -3.58
N THR A 43 -0.06 -57.19 -2.56
CA THR A 43 0.44 -56.75 -1.30
C THR A 43 0.33 -55.23 -0.99
N GLN A 44 -0.42 -54.91 0.07
CA GLN A 44 -0.38 -53.67 0.80
C GLN A 44 1.02 -53.51 1.44
N GLY A 45 1.83 -52.62 0.92
CA GLY A 45 2.88 -51.94 1.64
C GLY A 45 2.22 -50.73 2.32
N THR A 46 2.10 -50.80 3.64
CA THR A 46 1.78 -49.67 4.48
C THR A 46 2.97 -48.70 4.42
N GLU A 47 2.89 -47.68 3.60
CA GLU A 47 3.66 -46.46 3.82
C GLU A 47 3.04 -45.76 5.03
N GLU A 48 3.70 -45.87 6.17
CA GLU A 48 3.49 -44.93 7.28
C GLU A 48 3.94 -43.54 6.80
N ALA A 49 2.99 -42.75 6.36
CA ALA A 49 3.15 -41.30 6.30
C ALA A 49 3.40 -40.86 7.75
N THR A 50 4.58 -40.38 8.02
CA THR A 50 4.94 -39.69 9.26
C THR A 50 3.97 -38.51 9.41
N GLN A 51 2.93 -38.68 10.22
CA GLN A 51 2.05 -37.58 10.63
C GLN A 51 2.90 -36.66 11.51
N SER A 52 3.36 -35.55 10.96
CA SER A 52 3.83 -34.42 11.74
C SER A 52 2.68 -33.98 12.67
N ASN A 53 2.94 -33.92 13.96
CA ASN A 53 1.97 -33.43 14.92
C ASN A 53 1.52 -32.02 14.52
N PRO A 54 0.19 -31.76 14.46
CA PRO A 54 -0.29 -30.40 14.26
C PRO A 54 0.25 -29.52 15.39
N GLY A 55 0.97 -28.43 15.05
CA GLY A 55 1.49 -27.45 16.01
C GLY A 55 3.01 -27.44 16.22
N GLU A 56 3.77 -28.35 15.62
CA GLU A 56 5.24 -28.29 15.68
C GLU A 56 5.80 -27.86 14.31
N TYR A 57 6.43 -26.68 14.28
CA TYR A 57 7.09 -26.17 13.09
C TYR A 57 8.53 -26.68 13.03
N THR A 58 8.86 -27.47 12.02
CA THR A 58 10.18 -28.05 11.84
C THR A 58 10.71 -27.85 10.44
N LEU A 59 12.02 -27.62 10.30
CA LEU A 59 12.74 -27.55 9.03
C LEU A 59 13.61 -28.79 8.84
N PRO A 60 13.76 -29.29 7.61
CA PRO A 60 13.06 -28.86 6.40
C PRO A 60 11.56 -29.20 6.43
N LEU A 61 10.76 -28.48 5.62
CA LEU A 61 9.30 -28.68 5.57
C LEU A 61 8.91 -30.00 4.91
N THR A 62 9.80 -30.54 4.09
CA THR A 62 9.62 -31.82 3.36
C THR A 62 10.93 -32.58 3.29
N GLU A 63 10.85 -33.93 3.27
CA GLU A 63 12.03 -34.79 3.09
C GLU A 63 12.55 -34.76 1.65
N GLU A 64 11.63 -34.83 0.67
CA GLU A 64 11.95 -34.69 -0.75
C GLU A 64 11.67 -33.27 -1.22
N LYS A 65 12.52 -32.77 -2.13
CA LYS A 65 12.35 -31.43 -2.69
C LYS A 65 10.98 -31.30 -3.39
N GLN A 66 10.23 -30.28 -2.99
CA GLN A 66 8.93 -29.96 -3.54
C GLN A 66 8.98 -28.61 -4.26
N GLU A 67 7.97 -28.33 -5.06
CA GLU A 67 7.84 -27.07 -5.79
C GLU A 67 6.48 -26.42 -5.49
N LEU A 68 6.48 -25.09 -5.39
CA LEU A 68 5.28 -24.26 -5.35
C LEU A 68 5.39 -23.13 -6.38
N THR A 69 4.26 -22.65 -6.85
CA THR A 69 4.16 -21.47 -7.71
C THR A 69 3.62 -20.28 -6.92
N VAL A 70 4.31 -19.14 -6.96
CA VAL A 70 3.91 -17.95 -6.23
C VAL A 70 3.82 -16.77 -7.17
N TRP A 71 2.64 -16.18 -7.28
CA TRP A 71 2.37 -14.93 -7.97
C TRP A 71 2.42 -13.79 -6.97
N LEU A 72 3.20 -12.75 -7.26
CA LEU A 72 3.40 -11.65 -6.32
C LEU A 72 3.78 -10.34 -7.03
N ALA A 73 3.53 -9.22 -6.34
CA ALA A 73 4.09 -7.93 -6.72
C ALA A 73 5.59 -7.91 -6.51
N TYR A 74 6.34 -7.42 -7.50
CA TYR A 74 7.77 -7.22 -7.41
C TYR A 74 8.21 -6.00 -8.23
N SER A 75 8.94 -5.09 -7.63
CA SER A 75 9.43 -3.86 -8.28
C SER A 75 10.95 -3.69 -8.11
N GLY A 76 11.67 -4.77 -7.85
CA GLY A 76 13.13 -4.74 -7.76
C GLY A 76 13.77 -4.36 -9.11
N SER A 77 14.80 -3.55 -9.04
CA SER A 77 15.50 -3.01 -10.23
C SER A 77 16.77 -3.74 -10.58
N VAL A 78 17.28 -4.59 -9.68
CA VAL A 78 18.60 -5.21 -9.76
C VAL A 78 18.52 -6.69 -10.11
N VAL A 79 17.50 -7.40 -9.60
CA VAL A 79 17.34 -8.85 -9.78
C VAL A 79 16.08 -9.11 -10.57
N THR A 80 16.19 -9.83 -11.68
CA THR A 80 15.07 -10.21 -12.54
C THR A 80 14.57 -11.63 -12.29
N ASP A 81 15.44 -12.52 -11.83
CA ASP A 81 15.08 -13.87 -11.38
C ASP A 81 15.22 -13.93 -9.85
N LEU A 82 14.09 -14.04 -9.15
CA LEU A 82 14.06 -14.04 -7.69
C LEU A 82 14.84 -15.21 -7.09
N ASN A 83 15.05 -16.30 -7.83
CA ASN A 83 15.88 -17.41 -7.38
C ASN A 83 17.38 -17.07 -7.32
N GLU A 84 17.79 -15.94 -7.90
CA GLU A 84 19.16 -15.44 -7.76
C GLU A 84 19.41 -14.65 -6.47
N ILE A 85 18.35 -14.31 -5.73
CA ILE A 85 18.45 -13.64 -4.42
C ILE A 85 19.04 -14.63 -3.41
N GLU A 86 20.13 -14.24 -2.73
CA GLU A 86 20.84 -15.14 -1.80
C GLU A 86 19.96 -15.61 -0.63
N GLY A 87 19.10 -14.75 -0.08
CA GLY A 87 18.12 -15.12 0.94
C GLY A 87 17.09 -16.13 0.43
N VAL A 88 16.68 -16.04 -0.83
CA VAL A 88 15.77 -17.01 -1.47
C VAL A 88 16.46 -18.36 -1.64
N LYS A 89 17.71 -18.39 -2.09
CA LYS A 89 18.52 -19.63 -2.15
C LYS A 89 18.62 -20.29 -0.78
N LYS A 90 18.88 -19.48 0.25
CA LYS A 90 18.98 -19.98 1.63
C LYS A 90 17.64 -20.48 2.18
N MET A 91 16.54 -19.79 1.87
CA MET A 91 15.19 -20.25 2.20
C MET A 91 14.88 -21.61 1.55
N GLU A 92 15.20 -21.77 0.25
CA GLU A 92 15.02 -23.04 -0.46
C GLU A 92 15.84 -24.17 0.18
N GLU A 93 17.09 -23.90 0.58
CA GLU A 93 17.94 -24.86 1.30
C GLU A 93 17.32 -25.29 2.63
N LEU A 94 16.78 -24.35 3.41
CA LEU A 94 16.21 -24.60 4.73
C LEU A 94 14.86 -25.31 4.66
N THR A 95 14.01 -24.89 3.74
CA THR A 95 12.64 -25.40 3.62
C THR A 95 12.55 -26.67 2.79
N ASN A 96 13.51 -26.93 1.92
CA ASN A 96 13.51 -27.94 0.86
C ASN A 96 12.36 -27.73 -0.16
N VAL A 97 11.93 -26.45 -0.35
CA VAL A 97 10.86 -26.07 -1.29
C VAL A 97 11.41 -25.09 -2.30
N HIS A 98 11.34 -25.46 -3.57
CA HIS A 98 11.65 -24.55 -4.69
C HIS A 98 10.43 -23.72 -5.08
N ILE A 99 10.63 -22.43 -5.35
CA ILE A 99 9.55 -21.55 -5.75
C ILE A 99 9.69 -21.15 -7.23
N ASN A 100 8.67 -21.47 -7.97
CA ASN A 100 8.47 -20.95 -9.33
C ASN A 100 7.79 -19.58 -9.21
N TRP A 101 8.58 -18.52 -9.21
CA TRP A 101 8.10 -17.15 -9.02
C TRP A 101 7.43 -16.61 -10.27
N ILE A 102 6.31 -15.90 -10.08
CA ILE A 102 5.59 -15.15 -11.11
C ILE A 102 5.56 -13.69 -10.67
N PRO A 103 6.67 -12.94 -10.82
CA PRO A 103 6.75 -11.55 -10.41
C PRO A 103 5.96 -10.65 -11.35
N ILE A 104 5.21 -9.72 -10.78
CA ILE A 104 4.37 -8.76 -11.51
C ILE A 104 4.77 -7.35 -11.08
N GLU A 105 5.05 -6.51 -12.06
CA GLU A 105 5.28 -5.08 -11.83
C GLU A 105 4.07 -4.42 -11.17
N GLN A 106 4.31 -3.62 -10.13
CA GLN A 106 3.27 -3.00 -9.30
C GLN A 106 2.20 -2.26 -10.14
N GLN A 107 2.61 -1.56 -11.20
CA GLN A 107 1.69 -0.82 -12.08
C GLN A 107 0.81 -1.73 -12.94
N GLN A 108 1.17 -3.00 -13.08
CA GLN A 108 0.45 -3.98 -13.90
C GLN A 108 -0.44 -4.92 -13.08
N ILE A 109 -0.39 -4.86 -11.74
CA ILE A 109 -1.09 -5.81 -10.87
C ILE A 109 -2.59 -5.87 -11.20
N SER A 110 -3.27 -4.73 -11.35
CA SER A 110 -4.71 -4.68 -11.60
C SER A 110 -5.09 -5.39 -12.89
N ASP A 111 -4.38 -5.09 -13.98
CA ASP A 111 -4.65 -5.69 -15.29
C ASP A 111 -4.33 -7.18 -15.31
N LYS A 112 -3.19 -7.56 -14.73
CA LYS A 112 -2.75 -8.97 -14.66
C LYS A 112 -3.64 -9.80 -13.75
N MET A 113 -4.12 -9.23 -12.63
CA MET A 113 -5.07 -9.90 -11.75
C MET A 113 -6.40 -10.17 -12.48
N GLY A 114 -6.96 -9.21 -13.22
CA GLY A 114 -8.16 -9.42 -14.02
C GLY A 114 -8.00 -10.56 -15.04
N ILE A 115 -6.84 -10.65 -15.71
CA ILE A 115 -6.52 -11.74 -16.64
C ILE A 115 -6.40 -13.06 -15.87
N LEU A 116 -5.72 -13.09 -14.74
CA LEU A 116 -5.52 -14.28 -13.92
C LEU A 116 -6.85 -14.85 -13.44
N LEU A 117 -7.73 -14.02 -12.89
CA LEU A 117 -9.05 -14.45 -12.40
C LEU A 117 -9.92 -15.05 -13.51
N THR A 118 -9.84 -14.49 -14.73
CA THR A 118 -10.62 -15.00 -15.89
C THR A 118 -10.02 -16.26 -16.52
N SER A 119 -8.76 -16.58 -16.24
CA SER A 119 -8.07 -17.75 -16.83
C SER A 119 -8.57 -19.08 -16.28
N GLY A 120 -9.06 -19.10 -15.04
CA GLY A 120 -9.43 -20.33 -14.32
C GLY A 120 -8.25 -21.24 -13.97
N SER A 121 -7.01 -20.77 -14.16
CA SER A 121 -5.78 -21.49 -13.82
C SER A 121 -4.91 -20.62 -12.91
N TYR A 122 -4.78 -21.03 -11.67
CA TYR A 122 -4.16 -20.21 -10.63
C TYR A 122 -2.83 -20.82 -10.17
N PRO A 123 -1.83 -19.99 -9.80
CA PRO A 123 -0.65 -20.45 -9.05
C PRO A 123 -1.07 -20.99 -7.67
N ASP A 124 -0.15 -21.66 -6.98
CA ASP A 124 -0.46 -22.21 -5.65
C ASP A 124 -0.74 -21.13 -4.62
N ILE A 125 0.02 -20.03 -4.66
CA ILE A 125 -0.10 -18.90 -3.75
C ILE A 125 -0.18 -17.61 -4.57
N ILE A 126 -1.04 -16.71 -4.13
CA ILE A 126 -1.13 -15.34 -4.67
C ILE A 126 -0.91 -14.36 -3.52
N ASP A 127 -0.02 -13.40 -3.73
CA ASP A 127 0.18 -12.22 -2.90
C ASP A 127 -0.25 -10.97 -3.68
N THR A 128 -1.22 -10.22 -3.14
CA THR A 128 -1.79 -9.06 -3.84
C THR A 128 -2.46 -8.06 -2.89
N ASN A 129 -2.38 -6.78 -3.26
CA ASN A 129 -3.19 -5.71 -2.68
C ASN A 129 -4.44 -5.38 -3.54
N VAL A 130 -4.60 -6.05 -4.68
CA VAL A 130 -5.71 -5.85 -5.61
C VAL A 130 -6.45 -7.16 -5.82
N LEU A 131 -7.67 -7.25 -5.29
CA LEU A 131 -8.53 -8.42 -5.42
C LEU A 131 -9.95 -7.98 -5.82
N PRO A 132 -10.26 -7.91 -7.11
CA PRO A 132 -11.60 -7.55 -7.59
C PRO A 132 -12.69 -8.45 -7.00
N GLY A 133 -13.77 -7.86 -6.52
CA GLY A 133 -14.87 -8.57 -5.87
C GLY A 133 -14.62 -8.90 -4.38
N GLY A 134 -13.41 -8.69 -3.88
CA GLY A 134 -13.06 -8.96 -2.48
C GLY A 134 -12.88 -10.45 -2.17
N ILE A 135 -12.65 -10.75 -0.89
CA ILE A 135 -12.26 -12.10 -0.43
C ILE A 135 -13.42 -13.09 -0.60
N ASP A 136 -14.62 -12.75 -0.12
CA ASP A 136 -15.76 -13.68 -0.10
C ASP A 136 -16.19 -14.10 -1.51
N LYS A 137 -16.26 -13.14 -2.42
CA LYS A 137 -16.56 -13.46 -3.82
C LYS A 137 -15.51 -14.37 -4.46
N ASN A 138 -14.23 -14.14 -4.17
CA ASN A 138 -13.18 -15.00 -4.72
C ASN A 138 -13.14 -16.40 -4.07
N ILE A 139 -13.69 -16.56 -2.86
CA ILE A 139 -13.96 -17.89 -2.28
C ILE A 139 -15.13 -18.56 -3.04
N GLU A 140 -16.23 -17.86 -3.28
CA GLU A 140 -17.39 -18.37 -4.02
C GLU A 140 -17.06 -18.73 -5.46
N ASP A 141 -16.28 -17.90 -6.15
CA ASP A 141 -15.81 -18.12 -7.51
C ASP A 141 -14.75 -19.23 -7.61
N GLY A 142 -14.31 -19.80 -6.48
CA GLY A 142 -13.37 -20.92 -6.44
C GLY A 142 -11.91 -20.51 -6.77
N VAL A 143 -11.53 -19.28 -6.53
CA VAL A 143 -10.14 -18.80 -6.61
C VAL A 143 -9.42 -19.08 -5.30
N ILE A 144 -9.95 -18.55 -4.20
CA ILE A 144 -9.45 -18.76 -2.85
C ILE A 144 -10.02 -20.06 -2.28
N ARG A 145 -9.19 -20.84 -1.62
CA ARG A 145 -9.64 -22.07 -0.95
C ARG A 145 -10.61 -21.75 0.20
N PRO A 146 -11.74 -22.46 0.31
CA PRO A 146 -12.69 -22.22 1.41
C PRO A 146 -12.23 -22.75 2.77
N ASP A 147 -11.18 -23.59 2.81
CA ASP A 147 -10.64 -24.21 4.02
C ASP A 147 -9.42 -23.47 4.59
N HIS A 148 -9.22 -22.20 4.22
CA HIS A 148 -8.09 -21.37 4.69
C HIS A 148 -8.01 -21.29 6.22
N ASP A 149 -9.12 -21.05 6.91
CA ASP A 149 -9.16 -20.99 8.37
C ASP A 149 -8.56 -22.25 9.02
N LYS A 150 -8.93 -23.42 8.49
CA LYS A 150 -8.40 -24.70 8.97
C LYS A 150 -6.90 -24.83 8.66
N LEU A 151 -6.48 -24.45 7.44
CA LEU A 151 -5.06 -24.54 7.04
C LEU A 151 -4.20 -23.64 7.93
N ILE A 152 -4.60 -22.38 8.12
CA ILE A 152 -3.87 -21.43 8.95
C ILE A 152 -3.77 -21.95 10.39
N LYS A 153 -4.88 -22.29 11.03
CA LYS A 153 -4.91 -22.75 12.42
C LYS A 153 -4.17 -24.07 12.65
N THR A 154 -4.04 -24.90 11.61
CA THR A 154 -3.38 -26.21 11.73
C THR A 154 -1.91 -26.16 11.38
N TYR A 155 -1.52 -25.41 10.36
CA TYR A 155 -0.20 -25.49 9.76
C TYR A 155 0.63 -24.21 9.83
N MET A 156 0.10 -23.13 10.45
CA MET A 156 0.80 -21.85 10.60
C MET A 156 0.93 -21.44 12.08
N PRO A 157 1.67 -22.21 12.92
CA PRO A 157 1.75 -21.93 14.35
C PRO A 157 2.46 -20.61 14.69
N ASN A 158 3.43 -20.16 13.89
CA ASN A 158 4.13 -18.89 14.11
C ASN A 158 3.23 -17.69 13.83
N TYR A 159 2.43 -17.77 12.75
CA TYR A 159 1.40 -16.77 12.45
C TYR A 159 0.33 -16.71 13.55
N MET A 160 -0.18 -17.88 13.98
CA MET A 160 -1.18 -17.95 15.05
C MET A 160 -0.66 -17.38 16.35
N LYS A 161 0.58 -17.71 16.73
CA LYS A 161 1.23 -17.14 17.92
C LYS A 161 1.28 -15.62 17.86
N TYR A 162 1.67 -15.05 16.73
CA TYR A 162 1.71 -13.61 16.55
C TYR A 162 0.31 -12.98 16.73
N LEU A 163 -0.74 -13.58 16.15
CA LEU A 163 -2.11 -13.09 16.30
C LEU A 163 -2.64 -13.21 17.75
N GLU A 164 -2.20 -14.22 18.51
CA GLU A 164 -2.56 -14.38 19.91
C GLU A 164 -1.91 -13.32 20.82
N GLU A 165 -0.68 -12.93 20.48
CA GLU A 165 0.09 -11.94 21.22
C GLU A 165 -0.28 -10.48 20.83
N ASN A 166 -0.92 -10.27 19.67
CA ASN A 166 -1.26 -8.96 19.15
C ASN A 166 -2.77 -8.84 18.79
N GLU A 167 -3.53 -8.17 19.67
CA GLU A 167 -4.99 -8.03 19.51
C GLU A 167 -5.36 -7.24 18.24
N THR A 168 -4.62 -6.19 17.90
CA THR A 168 -4.91 -5.36 16.73
C THR A 168 -4.67 -6.15 15.44
N ALA A 169 -3.52 -6.85 15.34
CA ALA A 169 -3.23 -7.72 14.21
C ALA A 169 -4.28 -8.84 14.07
N ARG A 170 -4.71 -9.43 15.18
CA ARG A 170 -5.76 -10.45 15.19
C ARG A 170 -7.08 -9.91 14.65
N LYS A 171 -7.53 -8.74 15.10
CA LYS A 171 -8.75 -8.10 14.59
C LYS A 171 -8.67 -7.80 13.10
N GLN A 172 -7.52 -7.35 12.61
CA GLN A 172 -7.32 -7.05 11.19
C GLN A 172 -7.26 -8.31 10.31
N ALA A 173 -6.68 -9.40 10.83
CA ALA A 173 -6.59 -10.67 10.11
C ALA A 173 -7.91 -11.46 10.09
N THR A 174 -8.76 -11.27 11.11
CA THR A 174 -10.00 -12.03 11.30
C THR A 174 -11.15 -11.40 10.53
N ALA A 175 -11.93 -12.19 9.80
CA ALA A 175 -13.15 -11.74 9.13
C ALA A 175 -14.31 -11.58 10.15
N ASP A 176 -15.41 -10.95 9.72
CA ASP A 176 -16.58 -10.68 10.58
C ASP A 176 -17.25 -11.96 11.14
N ASP A 177 -17.05 -13.10 10.48
CA ASP A 177 -17.53 -14.43 10.93
C ASP A 177 -16.57 -15.14 11.90
N GLY A 178 -15.47 -14.49 12.30
CA GLY A 178 -14.46 -15.03 13.20
C GLY A 178 -13.44 -15.97 12.54
N THR A 179 -13.43 -16.08 11.21
CA THR A 179 -12.53 -16.95 10.46
C THR A 179 -11.33 -16.18 9.88
N LEU A 180 -10.23 -16.92 9.61
CA LEU A 180 -9.05 -16.44 8.93
C LEU A 180 -9.14 -16.84 7.43
N LYS A 181 -9.70 -15.98 6.60
CA LYS A 181 -9.94 -16.27 5.19
C LYS A 181 -8.71 -16.12 4.30
N ILE A 182 -7.70 -15.39 4.77
CA ILE A 182 -6.44 -15.10 4.10
C ILE A 182 -5.32 -14.96 5.13
N VAL A 183 -4.07 -14.95 4.67
CA VAL A 183 -2.92 -14.56 5.49
C VAL A 183 -2.63 -13.08 5.25
N ARG A 184 -2.62 -12.28 6.28
CA ARG A 184 -2.24 -10.86 6.22
C ARG A 184 -0.74 -10.71 6.41
N ILE A 185 -0.14 -9.77 5.70
CA ILE A 185 1.19 -9.28 6.02
C ILE A 185 1.09 -8.48 7.31
N LEU A 186 1.89 -8.83 8.28
CA LEU A 186 1.88 -8.21 9.60
C LEU A 186 3.11 -7.36 9.80
N VAL A 187 2.96 -6.36 10.63
CA VAL A 187 4.04 -5.50 11.06
C VAL A 187 4.73 -6.12 12.28
N GLY A 188 6.06 -6.14 12.32
CA GLY A 188 6.82 -6.77 13.38
C GLY A 188 6.69 -6.08 14.76
N GLU A 189 7.02 -6.79 15.82
CA GLU A 189 6.84 -6.36 17.22
C GLU A 189 7.62 -5.10 17.62
N ASP A 190 8.78 -4.87 16.99
CA ASP A 190 9.65 -3.71 17.28
C ASP A 190 9.17 -2.42 16.57
N TYR A 191 7.91 -2.40 16.17
CA TYR A 191 7.38 -1.47 15.22
C TYR A 191 6.64 -0.30 15.85
N ASN A 192 6.95 0.90 15.39
CA ASN A 192 6.09 2.04 15.62
C ASN A 192 4.88 1.96 14.66
N VAL A 193 3.80 1.30 15.09
CA VAL A 193 2.56 1.13 14.32
C VAL A 193 2.04 2.45 13.73
N LYS A 194 2.31 3.57 14.40
CA LYS A 194 2.01 4.90 13.88
C LYS A 194 2.80 5.20 12.61
N ALA A 195 4.05 4.74 12.51
CA ALA A 195 4.90 5.03 11.36
C ALA A 195 4.35 4.44 10.06
N GLU A 196 3.77 3.24 10.10
CA GLU A 196 3.18 2.61 8.90
C GLU A 196 1.90 3.28 8.42
N GLY A 197 1.15 3.90 9.32
CA GLY A 197 -0.08 4.61 8.97
C GLY A 197 0.12 6.06 8.57
N VAL A 198 1.31 6.63 8.82
CA VAL A 198 1.60 8.05 8.61
C VAL A 198 2.65 8.23 7.52
N TYR A 199 2.21 8.25 6.27
CA TYR A 199 3.10 8.45 5.12
C TYR A 199 3.26 9.91 4.72
N GLN A 200 2.39 10.78 5.17
CA GLN A 200 2.20 12.10 4.59
C GLN A 200 1.69 13.08 5.66
N GLY A 201 2.03 14.33 5.49
CA GLY A 201 1.60 15.41 6.36
C GLY A 201 2.01 16.76 5.79
N VAL A 202 1.94 17.81 6.56
CA VAL A 202 2.41 19.13 6.18
C VAL A 202 3.90 19.26 6.50
N ALA A 203 4.67 19.83 5.57
CA ALA A 203 6.08 20.15 5.77
C ALA A 203 6.43 21.50 5.13
N TYR A 204 7.48 22.15 5.62
CA TYR A 204 7.95 23.42 5.07
C TYR A 204 9.47 23.46 4.91
N ARG A 205 9.94 24.37 4.05
CA ARG A 205 11.36 24.68 3.87
C ARG A 205 11.82 25.64 4.97
N LYS A 206 12.46 25.09 6.00
CA LYS A 206 13.01 25.85 7.12
C LYS A 206 14.06 26.86 6.65
N ASP A 207 14.95 26.44 5.78
CA ASP A 207 16.01 27.29 5.21
C ASP A 207 15.44 28.51 4.45
N LEU A 208 14.37 28.30 3.67
CA LEU A 208 13.70 29.42 2.98
C LEU A 208 12.99 30.34 3.97
N LEU A 209 12.29 29.79 4.97
CA LEU A 209 11.60 30.56 5.99
C LEU A 209 12.57 31.44 6.78
N GLU A 210 13.70 30.86 7.22
CA GLU A 210 14.77 31.58 7.92
C GLU A 210 15.42 32.66 7.03
N SER A 211 15.62 32.40 5.74
CA SER A 211 16.16 33.39 4.79
C SER A 211 15.25 34.60 4.63
N LEU A 212 13.94 34.43 4.87
CA LEU A 212 12.95 35.51 4.91
C LEU A 212 12.93 36.26 6.25
N GLY A 213 13.73 35.81 7.22
CA GLY A 213 13.74 36.36 8.58
C GLY A 213 12.46 36.08 9.36
N LEU A 214 11.85 34.90 9.09
CA LEU A 214 10.63 34.44 9.74
C LEU A 214 10.92 33.25 10.65
N GLU A 215 10.18 33.18 11.76
CA GLU A 215 10.04 31.97 12.56
C GLU A 215 8.86 31.13 12.06
N GLU A 216 8.80 29.86 12.44
CA GLU A 216 7.71 28.94 12.09
C GLU A 216 6.35 29.52 12.54
N PRO A 217 5.41 29.77 11.61
CA PRO A 217 4.09 30.28 11.95
C PRO A 217 3.26 29.25 12.74
N LYS A 218 2.54 29.72 13.75
CA LYS A 218 1.70 28.89 14.63
C LYS A 218 0.20 29.01 14.34
N THR A 219 -0.17 29.75 13.30
CA THR A 219 -1.57 29.98 12.89
C THR A 219 -1.69 29.93 11.37
N ILE A 220 -2.89 29.67 10.86
CA ILE A 220 -3.19 29.72 9.41
C ILE A 220 -2.93 31.11 8.84
N GLU A 221 -3.26 32.19 9.58
CA GLU A 221 -2.96 33.57 9.17
C GLU A 221 -1.46 33.82 9.09
N GLY A 222 -0.69 33.32 10.09
CA GLY A 222 0.77 33.41 10.05
C GLY A 222 1.38 32.68 8.85
N TRP A 223 0.85 31.52 8.48
CA TRP A 223 1.26 30.82 7.25
C TRP A 223 0.88 31.61 5.99
N HIS A 224 -0.31 32.22 5.94
CA HIS A 224 -0.67 33.12 4.85
C HIS A 224 0.36 34.24 4.67
N ASP A 225 0.72 34.94 5.76
CA ASP A 225 1.67 36.03 5.71
C ASP A 225 3.07 35.56 5.29
N ALA A 226 3.49 34.36 5.74
CA ALA A 226 4.75 33.76 5.32
C ALA A 226 4.77 33.44 3.82
N LEU A 227 3.66 32.90 3.28
CA LEU A 227 3.52 32.61 1.86
C LEU A 227 3.50 33.89 1.01
N VAL A 228 2.81 34.95 1.46
CA VAL A 228 2.84 36.27 0.80
C VAL A 228 4.27 36.79 0.72
N LYS A 229 5.00 36.75 1.85
CA LYS A 229 6.39 37.20 1.90
C LYS A 229 7.32 36.36 1.04
N ALA A 230 7.11 35.04 1.00
CA ALA A 230 7.84 34.15 0.11
C ALA A 230 7.62 34.51 -1.36
N LYS A 231 6.39 34.78 -1.76
CA LYS A 231 6.05 35.24 -3.11
C LYS A 231 6.73 36.57 -3.44
N GLU A 232 6.70 37.54 -2.53
CA GLU A 232 7.37 38.82 -2.70
C GLU A 232 8.90 38.68 -2.85
N SER A 233 9.49 37.63 -2.27
CA SER A 233 10.92 37.35 -2.39
C SER A 233 11.31 36.67 -3.71
N GLY A 234 10.33 36.26 -4.54
CA GLY A 234 10.55 35.62 -5.83
C GLY A 234 10.19 34.14 -5.91
N ILE A 235 9.63 33.56 -4.85
CA ILE A 235 9.04 32.22 -4.89
C ILE A 235 7.64 32.35 -5.47
N GLU A 236 7.47 32.03 -6.77
CA GLU A 236 6.26 32.38 -7.51
C GLU A 236 4.98 31.73 -6.96
N ASN A 237 5.05 30.46 -6.55
CA ASN A 237 3.91 29.67 -6.10
C ASN A 237 4.28 28.95 -4.79
N PRO A 238 4.32 29.66 -3.67
CA PRO A 238 4.97 29.18 -2.43
C PRO A 238 4.24 28.05 -1.72
N PHE A 239 3.02 27.68 -2.14
CA PHE A 239 2.27 26.56 -1.56
C PHE A 239 1.85 25.54 -2.62
N MET A 240 2.12 24.27 -2.31
CA MET A 240 1.71 23.13 -3.13
C MET A 240 0.50 22.42 -2.51
N ILE A 241 -0.53 22.19 -3.32
CA ILE A 241 -1.69 21.34 -3.00
C ILE A 241 -1.78 20.17 -3.98
N ASN A 242 -2.61 19.16 -3.67
CA ASN A 242 -2.81 18.00 -4.52
C ASN A 242 -3.58 18.38 -5.82
N THR A 243 -3.47 17.55 -6.84
CA THR A 243 -4.16 17.67 -8.15
C THR A 243 -5.67 17.79 -8.04
N THR A 244 -6.28 17.25 -7.00
CA THR A 244 -7.71 17.33 -6.69
C THR A 244 -8.09 18.59 -5.88
N GLY A 245 -7.12 19.43 -5.53
CA GLY A 245 -7.33 20.58 -4.64
C GLY A 245 -7.22 20.23 -3.15
N GLY A 246 -6.96 18.98 -2.80
CA GLY A 246 -6.76 18.53 -1.43
C GLY A 246 -5.40 18.90 -0.83
N SER A 247 -5.32 18.93 0.48
CA SER A 247 -4.09 19.18 1.23
C SER A 247 -4.21 18.69 2.67
N PHE A 248 -3.13 18.19 3.25
CA PHE A 248 -3.08 17.91 4.70
C PHE A 248 -3.23 19.18 5.56
N LEU A 249 -3.11 20.37 4.98
CA LEU A 249 -3.45 21.60 5.69
C LEU A 249 -4.95 21.69 6.04
N SER A 250 -5.82 20.95 5.35
CA SER A 250 -7.26 20.84 5.66
C SER A 250 -7.54 20.36 7.09
N LEU A 251 -6.58 19.64 7.67
CA LEU A 251 -6.65 19.18 9.06
C LEU A 251 -6.72 20.36 10.07
N ALA A 252 -6.28 21.56 9.68
CA ALA A 252 -6.45 22.77 10.46
C ALA A 252 -7.92 23.07 10.79
N TRP A 253 -8.84 22.61 9.94
CA TRP A 253 -10.29 22.75 10.12
C TRP A 253 -10.97 21.43 10.53
N GLY A 254 -10.18 20.44 11.00
CA GLY A 254 -10.70 19.17 11.48
C GLY A 254 -11.30 18.27 10.39
N VAL A 255 -10.87 18.42 9.14
CA VAL A 255 -11.36 17.63 8.00
C VAL A 255 -10.22 17.05 7.17
N THR A 256 -10.45 15.87 6.62
CA THR A 256 -9.55 15.29 5.63
C THR A 256 -10.00 15.61 4.21
N THR A 257 -9.05 16.03 3.36
CA THR A 257 -9.25 16.17 1.90
C THR A 257 -8.33 15.25 1.11
N MET A 258 -7.59 14.39 1.81
CA MET A 258 -6.60 13.50 1.20
C MET A 258 -7.05 12.03 1.18
N SER A 259 -8.16 11.69 1.84
CA SER A 259 -8.75 10.35 1.79
C SER A 259 -9.48 10.11 0.47
N GLN A 260 -9.28 8.95 -0.16
CA GLN A 260 -9.98 8.58 -1.40
C GLN A 260 -11.50 8.47 -1.24
N THR A 261 -11.99 8.23 -0.04
CA THR A 261 -13.42 8.13 0.25
C THR A 261 -13.99 9.43 0.79
N TYR A 262 -13.14 10.39 1.15
CA TYR A 262 -13.50 11.60 1.90
C TYR A 262 -14.26 11.30 3.18
N LEU A 263 -14.00 10.12 3.78
CA LEU A 263 -14.54 9.71 5.08
C LEU A 263 -13.50 9.92 6.18
N GLN A 264 -13.98 10.23 7.37
CA GLN A 264 -13.15 10.39 8.56
C GLN A 264 -13.88 9.89 9.81
N MET A 265 -13.09 9.59 10.86
CA MET A 265 -13.66 9.31 12.17
C MET A 265 -14.02 10.61 12.86
N GLY A 266 -15.23 10.65 13.37
CA GLY A 266 -15.69 11.67 14.30
C GLY A 266 -15.59 11.21 15.74
N GLU A 267 -16.12 12.03 16.64
CA GLU A 267 -16.23 11.67 18.05
C GLU A 267 -17.14 10.46 18.25
N ASN A 268 -16.85 9.68 19.31
CA ASN A 268 -17.64 8.50 19.69
C ASN A 268 -17.69 7.39 18.63
N GLY A 269 -16.68 7.26 17.79
CA GLY A 269 -16.58 6.20 16.78
C GLY A 269 -17.53 6.37 15.59
N LYS A 270 -18.05 7.58 15.36
CA LYS A 270 -18.90 7.87 14.21
C LYS A 270 -18.09 8.11 12.95
N VAL A 271 -18.51 7.49 11.85
CA VAL A 271 -18.00 7.81 10.52
C VAL A 271 -18.69 9.07 10.02
N LEU A 272 -17.89 10.03 9.58
CA LEU A 272 -18.36 11.30 9.02
C LEU A 272 -17.92 11.42 7.57
N GLY A 273 -18.76 12.02 6.74
CA GLY A 273 -18.34 12.52 5.43
C GLY A 273 -17.59 13.84 5.62
N ALA A 274 -16.30 13.87 5.34
CA ALA A 274 -15.50 15.08 5.46
C ALA A 274 -16.07 16.25 4.65
N ALA A 275 -16.52 15.96 3.41
CA ALA A 275 -17.11 16.95 2.51
C ALA A 275 -18.50 17.46 2.95
N LEU A 276 -19.08 16.96 4.04
CA LEU A 276 -20.30 17.49 4.66
C LEU A 276 -20.01 18.36 5.88
N GLN A 277 -18.77 18.43 6.35
CA GLN A 277 -18.39 19.20 7.53
C GLN A 277 -18.15 20.67 7.17
N ASP A 278 -18.51 21.60 8.03
CA ASP A 278 -18.33 23.04 7.80
C ASP A 278 -16.85 23.41 7.61
N GLY A 279 -15.94 22.70 8.30
CA GLY A 279 -14.49 22.86 8.11
C GLY A 279 -14.03 22.62 6.67
N PHE A 280 -14.72 21.77 5.91
CA PHE A 280 -14.41 21.55 4.49
C PHE A 280 -14.68 22.80 3.64
N GLY A 281 -15.82 23.47 3.87
CA GLY A 281 -16.13 24.73 3.22
C GLY A 281 -15.13 25.83 3.58
N GLN A 282 -14.76 25.93 4.86
CA GLN A 282 -13.77 26.93 5.33
C GLN A 282 -12.38 26.70 4.71
N TYR A 283 -11.98 25.44 4.56
CA TYR A 283 -10.76 25.08 3.84
C TYR A 283 -10.83 25.56 2.39
N LEU A 284 -11.91 25.25 1.67
CA LEU A 284 -12.08 25.66 0.26
C LEU A 284 -12.08 27.17 0.08
N GLU A 285 -12.76 27.92 0.96
CA GLU A 285 -12.75 29.38 0.94
C GLU A 285 -11.32 29.93 1.10
N THR A 286 -10.54 29.33 2.02
CA THR A 286 -9.14 29.72 2.23
C THR A 286 -8.28 29.41 1.00
N MET A 287 -8.43 28.22 0.42
CA MET A 287 -7.68 27.83 -0.79
C MET A 287 -8.05 28.70 -2.00
N ARG A 288 -9.32 29.01 -2.18
CA ARG A 288 -9.78 29.94 -3.22
C ARG A 288 -9.15 31.33 -3.09
N LYS A 289 -9.10 31.85 -1.85
CA LYS A 289 -8.43 33.11 -1.57
C LYS A 289 -6.95 33.04 -1.91
N TRP A 290 -6.25 32.03 -1.42
CA TRP A 290 -4.81 31.86 -1.64
C TRP A 290 -4.47 31.61 -3.12
N TYR A 291 -5.32 30.90 -3.84
CA TYR A 291 -5.20 30.74 -5.29
C TYR A 291 -5.35 32.09 -6.03
N ALA A 292 -6.36 32.87 -5.70
CA ALA A 292 -6.59 34.19 -6.29
C ALA A 292 -5.44 35.18 -6.00
N GLU A 293 -4.78 35.04 -4.86
CA GLU A 293 -3.58 35.80 -4.49
C GLU A 293 -2.30 35.26 -5.17
N GLY A 294 -2.39 34.11 -5.89
CA GLY A 294 -1.28 33.46 -6.58
C GLY A 294 -0.26 32.85 -5.60
N LEU A 295 -0.72 32.36 -4.46
CA LEU A 295 0.10 31.62 -3.49
C LEU A 295 0.14 30.13 -3.81
N ILE A 296 -0.82 29.62 -4.59
CA ILE A 296 -0.93 28.22 -5.03
C ILE A 296 -0.57 28.16 -6.52
N ASP A 297 0.16 27.12 -6.92
CA ASP A 297 0.53 26.89 -8.32
C ASP A 297 -0.73 26.77 -9.20
N PRO A 298 -0.89 27.62 -10.24
CA PRO A 298 -2.05 27.57 -11.12
C PRO A 298 -2.16 26.26 -11.91
N ASN A 299 -1.07 25.50 -12.02
CA ASN A 299 -1.03 24.22 -12.71
C ASN A 299 -1.13 23.03 -11.74
N PHE A 300 -1.55 23.21 -10.49
CA PHE A 300 -1.60 22.14 -9.49
C PHE A 300 -2.37 20.91 -9.97
N THR A 301 -3.37 21.06 -10.84
CA THR A 301 -4.17 19.94 -11.39
C THR A 301 -3.39 19.01 -12.32
N SER A 302 -2.20 19.39 -12.76
CA SER A 302 -1.30 18.58 -13.60
C SER A 302 -0.03 18.13 -12.88
N PHE A 303 0.10 18.44 -11.60
CA PHE A 303 1.28 18.14 -10.81
C PHE A 303 1.42 16.64 -10.57
N ASN A 304 2.54 16.05 -11.02
CA ASN A 304 2.87 14.68 -10.68
C ASN A 304 3.73 14.66 -9.42
N PHE A 305 3.11 14.25 -8.32
CA PHE A 305 3.71 14.29 -7.01
C PHE A 305 5.10 13.63 -6.94
N TYR A 306 5.24 12.43 -7.48
CA TYR A 306 6.50 11.68 -7.41
C TYR A 306 7.60 12.23 -8.34
N LEU A 307 7.20 12.83 -9.46
CA LEU A 307 8.15 13.35 -10.45
C LEU A 307 8.48 14.82 -10.22
N ASP A 308 7.50 15.62 -9.82
CA ASP A 308 7.64 17.09 -9.77
C ASP A 308 8.12 17.58 -8.40
N THR A 309 7.86 16.85 -7.32
CA THR A 309 8.31 17.26 -5.97
C THR A 309 9.83 17.40 -5.87
N PRO A 310 10.66 16.44 -6.33
CA PRO A 310 12.11 16.60 -6.29
C PRO A 310 12.56 17.88 -6.99
N ASN A 311 12.06 18.10 -8.20
CA ASN A 311 12.37 19.30 -8.99
C ASN A 311 11.91 20.59 -8.29
N SER A 312 10.77 20.54 -7.60
CA SER A 312 10.24 21.67 -6.83
C SER A 312 11.13 22.02 -5.64
N VAL A 313 11.58 21.00 -4.91
CA VAL A 313 12.51 21.16 -3.77
C VAL A 313 13.86 21.69 -4.25
N GLU A 314 14.46 21.08 -5.27
CA GLU A 314 15.75 21.48 -5.82
C GLU A 314 15.79 22.92 -6.35
N ASN A 315 14.68 23.37 -6.92
CA ASN A 315 14.58 24.71 -7.51
C ASN A 315 13.89 25.74 -6.60
N ASN A 316 13.72 25.44 -5.32
CA ASN A 316 13.15 26.35 -4.31
C ASN A 316 11.78 26.92 -4.73
N LYS A 317 10.91 26.10 -5.34
CA LYS A 317 9.66 26.56 -5.92
C LYS A 317 8.55 26.77 -4.91
N GLN A 318 8.61 26.06 -3.78
CA GLN A 318 7.60 26.16 -2.71
C GLN A 318 8.25 26.36 -1.34
N LEU A 319 7.54 27.05 -0.46
CA LEU A 319 7.85 27.18 0.96
C LEU A 319 7.13 26.11 1.79
N LEU A 320 5.86 25.84 1.46
CA LEU A 320 4.98 24.93 2.18
C LEU A 320 4.54 23.80 1.28
N TYR A 321 4.63 22.57 1.77
CA TYR A 321 4.28 21.34 1.08
C TYR A 321 3.15 20.62 1.80
N THR A 322 2.28 19.97 1.07
CA THR A 322 1.38 18.96 1.56
C THR A 322 1.89 17.59 1.16
N HIS A 323 1.84 16.66 2.05
CA HIS A 323 2.11 15.26 1.84
C HIS A 323 3.55 14.85 1.42
N ILE A 324 4.53 14.78 2.24
CA ILE A 324 5.82 14.23 1.81
C ILE A 324 6.54 13.51 2.95
N LEU A 325 6.32 12.22 3.14
CA LEU A 325 7.27 11.42 3.88
C LEU A 325 8.40 10.91 2.97
N SER A 326 8.07 10.50 1.73
CA SER A 326 9.06 10.00 0.76
C SER A 326 10.14 11.04 0.38
N ALA A 327 9.86 12.33 0.50
CA ALA A 327 10.87 13.37 0.30
C ALA A 327 11.86 13.47 1.47
N PHE A 328 11.50 12.97 2.66
CA PHE A 328 12.40 12.91 3.81
C PHE A 328 13.29 11.66 3.80
N THR A 329 12.99 10.67 2.98
CA THR A 329 13.59 9.32 3.09
C THR A 329 14.22 8.78 1.83
N GLY A 330 14.18 9.48 0.73
CA GLY A 330 14.63 8.95 -0.56
C GLY A 330 15.98 9.49 -1.01
N ASN A 331 16.41 8.99 -2.16
CA ASN A 331 17.58 9.49 -2.91
C ASN A 331 17.52 11.01 -3.13
N ASN A 332 16.33 11.58 -3.16
CA ASN A 332 16.11 13.01 -3.36
C ASN A 332 16.62 13.84 -2.18
N TYR A 333 16.35 13.39 -0.93
CA TYR A 333 16.88 14.07 0.26
C TYR A 333 18.39 13.97 0.33
N ALA A 334 18.94 12.77 0.14
CA ALA A 334 20.38 12.54 0.14
C ALA A 334 21.08 13.37 -0.95
N THR A 335 20.50 13.46 -2.15
CA THR A 335 21.04 14.27 -3.24
C THR A 335 21.02 15.76 -2.89
N TYR A 336 19.90 16.26 -2.36
CA TYR A 336 19.78 17.67 -1.97
C TYR A 336 20.74 18.02 -0.83
N HIS A 337 20.82 17.17 0.19
CA HIS A 337 21.74 17.33 1.31
C HIS A 337 23.21 17.35 0.84
N MET A 338 23.61 16.39 -0.01
CA MET A 338 24.98 16.34 -0.55
C MET A 338 25.34 17.57 -1.38
N VAL A 339 24.38 18.10 -2.14
CA VAL A 339 24.61 19.27 -3.01
C VAL A 339 24.67 20.58 -2.22
N ASN A 340 23.81 20.73 -1.19
CA ASN A 340 23.63 21.99 -0.48
C ASN A 340 24.30 22.01 0.91
N ASN A 341 24.78 20.86 1.37
CA ASN A 341 25.36 20.69 2.73
C ASN A 341 24.44 21.27 3.83
N GLN A 342 23.13 21.04 3.66
CA GLN A 342 22.08 21.52 4.56
C GLN A 342 21.37 20.35 5.20
N ASP A 343 21.53 20.25 6.52
CA ASP A 343 20.76 19.35 7.36
C ASP A 343 19.41 20.00 7.68
N GLU A 344 18.35 19.20 7.78
CA GLU A 344 17.03 19.63 8.26
C GLU A 344 16.37 20.79 7.48
N PHE A 345 16.55 20.86 6.18
CA PHE A 345 15.93 21.92 5.37
C PHE A 345 14.41 21.77 5.21
N LEU A 346 13.88 20.55 5.16
CA LEU A 346 12.45 20.26 5.22
C LEU A 346 12.04 19.90 6.65
N GLN A 347 11.07 20.61 7.21
CA GLN A 347 10.57 20.38 8.55
C GLN A 347 9.10 19.94 8.51
N PRO A 348 8.75 18.81 9.14
CA PRO A 348 7.37 18.42 9.33
C PRO A 348 6.69 19.31 10.36
N ILE A 349 5.43 19.63 10.16
CA ILE A 349 4.58 20.32 11.12
C ILE A 349 3.20 19.69 11.20
N VAL A 350 2.57 19.78 12.35
CA VAL A 350 1.13 19.59 12.49
C VAL A 350 0.44 20.84 11.95
N ALA A 351 -0.60 20.67 11.12
CA ALA A 351 -1.43 21.79 10.67
C ALA A 351 -1.98 22.54 11.91
N PRO A 352 -1.71 23.84 12.08
CA PRO A 352 -2.22 24.57 13.23
C PRO A 352 -3.74 24.68 13.17
N ALA A 353 -4.44 24.44 14.28
CA ALA A 353 -5.88 24.55 14.33
C ALA A 353 -6.34 25.97 13.94
N ALA A 354 -7.28 26.07 13.00
CA ALA A 354 -7.76 27.34 12.46
C ALA A 354 -8.48 28.19 13.52
N ASP A 355 -9.12 27.53 14.49
CA ASP A 355 -9.82 28.16 15.63
C ASP A 355 -8.96 28.24 16.90
N GLY A 356 -7.70 27.81 16.85
CA GLY A 356 -6.80 27.71 17.99
C GLY A 356 -7.15 26.58 18.97
N GLY A 357 -8.00 25.65 18.56
CA GLY A 357 -8.43 24.50 19.34
C GLY A 357 -7.54 23.26 19.18
N GLU A 358 -8.16 22.13 18.92
CA GLU A 358 -7.46 20.85 18.77
C GLU A 358 -6.79 20.73 17.40
N THR A 359 -5.68 20.02 17.38
CA THR A 359 -4.98 19.66 16.15
C THR A 359 -5.33 18.23 15.74
N TYR A 360 -5.37 17.99 14.44
CA TYR A 360 -5.81 16.72 13.87
C TYR A 360 -4.76 16.12 12.95
N MET A 361 -4.82 14.80 12.82
CA MET A 361 -4.10 14.05 11.80
C MET A 361 -5.00 12.97 11.22
N ASP A 362 -4.81 12.66 9.95
CA ASP A 362 -5.51 11.59 9.26
C ASP A 362 -4.51 10.46 8.99
N TYR A 363 -4.60 9.40 9.79
CA TYR A 363 -3.82 8.19 9.57
C TYR A 363 -4.56 6.95 10.03
N SER A 364 -4.30 5.85 9.34
CA SER A 364 -4.77 4.52 9.74
C SER A 364 -3.57 3.72 10.19
N PRO A 365 -3.50 3.27 11.43
CA PRO A 365 -2.48 2.31 11.84
C PRO A 365 -2.58 1.08 10.94
N LEU A 366 -1.53 0.83 10.14
CA LEU A 366 -1.48 -0.33 9.25
C LEU A 366 -0.75 -1.46 9.96
N GLU A 367 -1.45 -2.54 10.24
CA GLU A 367 -0.85 -3.79 10.72
C GLU A 367 -0.95 -4.92 9.69
N GLY A 368 -1.51 -4.66 8.52
CA GLY A 368 -1.60 -5.65 7.46
C GLY A 368 -2.06 -5.02 6.15
N LYS A 369 -1.15 -4.93 5.18
CA LYS A 369 -1.41 -4.22 3.93
C LYS A 369 -1.84 -5.12 2.79
N ASP A 370 -1.12 -6.21 2.57
CA ASP A 370 -1.34 -7.10 1.44
C ASP A 370 -1.98 -8.42 1.90
N GLN A 371 -2.44 -9.20 0.95
CA GLN A 371 -3.23 -10.39 1.18
C GLN A 371 -2.55 -11.57 0.49
N MET A 372 -2.17 -12.57 1.27
CA MET A 372 -1.68 -13.84 0.74
C MET A 372 -2.74 -14.90 0.89
N PHE A 373 -2.97 -15.66 -0.15
CA PHE A 373 -3.90 -16.78 -0.09
C PHE A 373 -3.45 -17.95 -0.94
N ILE A 374 -3.84 -19.15 -0.48
CA ILE A 374 -3.62 -20.40 -1.19
C ILE A 374 -4.83 -20.61 -2.11
N THR A 375 -4.58 -20.89 -3.38
CA THR A 375 -5.64 -21.04 -4.38
C THR A 375 -6.24 -22.44 -4.36
N THR A 376 -7.40 -22.60 -4.98
CA THR A 376 -8.02 -23.91 -5.18
C THR A 376 -7.21 -24.82 -6.12
N SER A 377 -6.32 -24.26 -6.94
CA SER A 377 -5.43 -25.02 -7.84
C SER A 377 -4.24 -25.63 -7.10
N CYS A 378 -3.93 -25.20 -5.90
CA CYS A 378 -2.82 -25.72 -5.10
C CYS A 378 -3.04 -27.20 -4.75
N LYS A 379 -2.11 -28.05 -5.18
CA LYS A 379 -2.18 -29.50 -4.94
C LYS A 379 -1.68 -29.91 -3.56
N ASN A 380 -0.81 -29.10 -2.96
CA ASN A 380 -0.25 -29.36 -1.64
C ASN A 380 -0.48 -28.14 -0.70
N PRO A 381 -1.73 -27.88 -0.30
CA PRO A 381 -2.08 -26.69 0.46
C PRO A 381 -1.50 -26.69 1.89
N GLU A 382 -1.23 -27.87 2.46
CA GLU A 382 -0.56 -27.97 3.76
C GLU A 382 0.89 -27.48 3.69
N LEU A 383 1.61 -27.88 2.62
CA LEU A 383 2.96 -27.39 2.38
C LEU A 383 2.98 -25.89 2.11
N ALA A 384 2.02 -25.40 1.30
CA ALA A 384 1.89 -23.97 1.02
C ALA A 384 1.65 -23.15 2.30
N ALA A 385 0.81 -23.63 3.21
CA ALA A 385 0.59 -23.00 4.52
C ALA A 385 1.86 -23.00 5.38
N LYS A 386 2.56 -24.13 5.49
CA LYS A 386 3.84 -24.22 6.22
C LYS A 386 4.91 -23.32 5.62
N TRP A 387 4.97 -23.21 4.29
CA TRP A 387 5.91 -22.34 3.62
C TRP A 387 5.60 -20.85 3.89
N LEU A 388 4.33 -20.47 3.90
CA LEU A 388 3.93 -19.10 4.30
C LEU A 388 4.26 -18.83 5.76
N ASP A 389 4.12 -19.81 6.66
CA ASP A 389 4.44 -19.67 8.08
C ASP A 389 5.95 -19.45 8.34
N PHE A 390 6.82 -19.89 7.40
CA PHE A 390 8.26 -19.62 7.48
C PHE A 390 8.59 -18.14 7.66
N PHE A 391 7.88 -17.26 6.97
CA PHE A 391 8.11 -15.81 7.03
C PHE A 391 7.66 -15.17 8.35
N PHE A 392 6.96 -15.92 9.20
CA PHE A 392 6.59 -15.51 10.56
C PHE A 392 7.55 -16.05 11.62
N THR A 393 8.54 -16.86 11.23
CA THR A 393 9.65 -17.23 12.09
C THR A 393 10.70 -16.13 12.12
N LYS A 394 11.53 -16.10 13.20
CA LYS A 394 12.65 -15.16 13.27
C LYS A 394 13.63 -15.35 12.11
N GLU A 395 13.90 -16.58 11.71
CA GLU A 395 14.81 -16.89 10.61
C GLU A 395 14.27 -16.41 9.27
N GLY A 396 12.99 -16.67 8.99
CA GLY A 396 12.33 -16.19 7.77
C GLY A 396 12.27 -14.66 7.69
N GLU A 397 11.97 -13.99 8.79
CA GLU A 397 12.00 -12.53 8.89
C GLU A 397 13.40 -11.95 8.61
N LEU A 398 14.44 -12.54 9.23
CA LEU A 398 15.82 -12.10 9.01
C LEU A 398 16.26 -12.29 7.55
N LEU A 399 15.99 -13.45 6.96
CA LEU A 399 16.30 -13.71 5.56
C LEU A 399 15.57 -12.76 4.62
N ASN A 400 14.31 -12.45 4.95
CA ASN A 400 13.47 -11.58 4.10
C ASN A 400 13.90 -10.11 4.14
N TRP A 401 14.46 -9.62 5.27
CA TRP A 401 14.77 -8.21 5.45
C TRP A 401 16.24 -7.88 5.64
N TYR A 402 16.99 -8.75 6.33
CA TYR A 402 18.41 -8.52 6.60
C TYR A 402 19.33 -9.30 5.65
N GLY A 403 18.82 -10.38 5.03
CA GLY A 403 19.57 -11.22 4.10
C GLY A 403 20.44 -12.26 4.80
N ILE A 404 21.74 -12.24 4.59
CA ILE A 404 22.66 -13.31 5.00
C ILE A 404 23.55 -12.86 6.17
N GLU A 405 23.46 -13.59 7.29
CA GLU A 405 24.30 -13.34 8.46
C GLU A 405 25.79 -13.47 8.14
N GLY A 406 26.60 -12.58 8.67
CA GLY A 406 28.02 -12.48 8.38
C GLY A 406 28.34 -11.80 7.05
N THR A 407 27.34 -11.54 6.18
CA THR A 407 27.49 -10.85 4.90
C THR A 407 26.81 -9.50 4.94
N THR A 408 25.48 -9.48 5.01
CA THR A 408 24.69 -8.24 5.01
C THR A 408 24.41 -7.71 6.41
N TYR A 409 24.38 -8.58 7.41
CA TYR A 409 24.19 -8.20 8.80
C TYR A 409 24.99 -9.11 9.76
N THR A 410 25.13 -8.65 10.99
CA THR A 410 25.65 -9.42 12.13
C THR A 410 24.76 -9.19 13.34
N MET A 411 24.70 -10.16 14.27
CA MET A 411 24.03 -9.95 15.55
C MET A 411 24.94 -9.20 16.52
N ASP A 412 24.40 -8.20 17.22
CA ASP A 412 25.09 -7.57 18.34
C ASP A 412 24.99 -8.41 19.63
N ALA A 413 25.53 -7.90 20.75
CA ALA A 413 25.55 -8.61 22.04
C ALA A 413 24.15 -8.87 22.61
N ASP A 414 23.17 -8.10 22.23
CA ASP A 414 21.77 -8.20 22.67
C ASP A 414 20.91 -9.04 21.69
N GLY A 415 21.53 -9.58 20.62
CA GLY A 415 20.86 -10.38 19.61
C GLY A 415 20.05 -9.54 18.60
N ILE A 416 20.37 -8.25 18.47
CA ILE A 416 19.73 -7.33 17.53
C ILE A 416 20.55 -7.31 16.23
N PRO A 417 19.92 -7.51 15.06
CA PRO A 417 20.64 -7.50 13.79
C PRO A 417 21.12 -6.09 13.43
N GLN A 418 22.38 -5.98 13.04
CA GLN A 418 23.03 -4.76 12.60
C GLN A 418 23.57 -4.95 11.17
N PHE A 419 23.21 -4.06 10.24
CA PHE A 419 23.76 -4.12 8.89
C PHE A 419 25.27 -3.90 8.88
N THR A 420 25.95 -4.58 8.00
CA THR A 420 27.41 -4.45 7.81
C THR A 420 27.78 -3.21 7.02
N ASP A 421 29.06 -2.83 7.06
CA ASP A 421 29.60 -1.74 6.23
C ASP A 421 29.41 -1.99 4.72
N MET A 422 29.36 -3.25 4.28
CA MET A 422 29.05 -3.58 2.90
C MET A 422 27.67 -3.03 2.47
N VAL A 423 26.71 -2.99 3.37
CA VAL A 423 25.37 -2.44 3.11
C VAL A 423 25.32 -0.93 3.34
N LEU A 424 25.83 -0.47 4.49
CA LEU A 424 25.66 0.92 4.92
C LEU A 424 26.69 1.90 4.35
N ASN A 425 27.91 1.42 4.07
CA ASN A 425 29.07 2.23 3.72
C ASN A 425 29.78 1.72 2.45
N ASP A 426 29.03 1.32 1.42
CA ASP A 426 29.60 0.84 0.16
C ASP A 426 30.54 1.90 -0.45
N PRO A 427 31.80 1.56 -0.76
CA PRO A 427 32.77 2.51 -1.31
C PRO A 427 32.38 3.06 -2.69
N ASN A 428 31.47 2.40 -3.41
CA ASN A 428 30.93 2.87 -4.68
C ASN A 428 29.68 3.76 -4.51
N HIS A 429 29.28 4.03 -3.27
CA HIS A 429 28.07 4.80 -2.94
C HIS A 429 26.78 4.17 -3.53
N THR A 430 26.74 2.84 -3.66
CA THR A 430 25.51 2.13 -4.05
C THR A 430 24.47 2.27 -2.93
N PRO A 431 23.24 2.68 -3.23
CA PRO A 431 22.22 2.79 -2.20
C PRO A 431 22.02 1.46 -1.43
N PRO A 432 21.91 1.48 -0.11
CA PRO A 432 21.77 0.27 0.71
C PRO A 432 20.63 -0.65 0.27
N ALA A 433 19.47 -0.11 -0.09
CA ALA A 433 18.34 -0.88 -0.61
C ALA A 433 18.70 -1.65 -1.90
N THR A 434 19.44 -1.01 -2.81
CA THR A 434 19.91 -1.62 -4.07
C THR A 434 20.89 -2.78 -3.82
N ILE A 435 21.70 -2.68 -2.78
CA ILE A 435 22.58 -3.78 -2.36
C ILE A 435 21.74 -4.93 -1.83
N LEU A 436 20.81 -4.61 -0.93
CA LEU A 436 19.97 -5.60 -0.25
C LEU A 436 19.00 -6.34 -1.17
N GLU A 437 18.58 -5.76 -2.31
CA GLU A 437 17.78 -6.47 -3.33
C GLU A 437 18.42 -7.80 -3.78
N LYS A 438 19.76 -7.94 -3.72
CA LYS A 438 20.49 -9.17 -4.07
C LYS A 438 20.46 -10.23 -2.97
N TYR A 439 20.13 -9.84 -1.74
CA TYR A 439 20.28 -10.68 -0.56
C TYR A 439 18.99 -10.96 0.17
N ALA A 440 17.96 -10.10 0.00
CA ALA A 440 16.72 -10.18 0.77
C ALA A 440 15.52 -9.77 -0.10
N LEU A 441 14.51 -10.63 -0.14
CA LEU A 441 13.35 -10.50 -1.03
C LEU A 441 12.52 -9.24 -0.76
N GLY A 442 12.42 -8.84 0.51
CA GLY A 442 11.59 -7.69 0.93
C GLY A 442 11.97 -6.35 0.31
N TRP A 443 13.22 -6.19 -0.16
CA TRP A 443 13.69 -4.95 -0.78
C TRP A 443 13.27 -4.75 -2.23
N GLY A 444 12.68 -5.76 -2.87
CA GLY A 444 12.01 -5.64 -4.15
C GLY A 444 10.54 -5.20 -4.08
N ASN A 445 10.11 -4.57 -2.98
CA ASN A 445 8.71 -4.28 -2.65
C ASN A 445 7.82 -5.54 -2.58
N CYS A 446 8.42 -6.66 -2.25
CA CYS A 446 7.75 -7.92 -2.03
C CYS A 446 7.63 -8.18 -0.52
N TRP A 447 6.45 -7.95 0.02
CA TRP A 447 6.22 -8.01 1.46
C TRP A 447 5.49 -9.29 1.83
N ILE A 448 6.23 -10.38 1.96
CA ILE A 448 5.69 -11.65 2.48
C ILE A 448 5.96 -11.73 3.98
N GLY A 449 4.98 -12.14 4.77
CA GLY A 449 5.12 -12.38 6.20
C GLY A 449 5.11 -11.11 7.05
N LYS A 450 6.12 -10.95 7.90
CA LYS A 450 6.28 -9.76 8.74
C LYS A 450 7.06 -8.68 7.99
N HIS A 451 6.55 -7.47 7.98
CA HIS A 451 7.29 -6.30 7.53
C HIS A 451 8.20 -5.81 8.66
N ASN A 452 9.51 -5.80 8.41
CA ASN A 452 10.48 -5.32 9.40
C ASN A 452 10.90 -3.88 9.10
N THR A 453 10.31 -2.95 9.78
CA THR A 453 10.56 -1.53 9.56
C THR A 453 11.78 -1.01 10.31
N VAL A 454 12.23 -1.67 11.36
CA VAL A 454 13.54 -1.35 11.94
C VAL A 454 14.63 -1.51 10.88
N ALA A 455 14.56 -2.56 10.05
CA ALA A 455 15.45 -2.70 8.90
C ALA A 455 15.27 -1.56 7.89
N SER A 456 14.03 -1.24 7.52
CA SER A 456 13.71 -0.16 6.58
C SER A 456 14.19 1.20 7.11
N GLU A 457 13.98 1.48 8.38
CA GLU A 457 14.41 2.71 9.05
C GLU A 457 15.94 2.83 9.10
N LYS A 458 16.66 1.76 9.44
CA LYS A 458 18.13 1.76 9.42
C LYS A 458 18.69 2.05 8.04
N VAL A 459 18.11 1.47 7.00
CA VAL A 459 18.52 1.70 5.61
C VAL A 459 18.20 3.12 5.16
N ALA A 460 17.01 3.62 5.47
CA ALA A 460 16.63 4.99 5.16
C ALA A 460 17.53 6.00 5.87
N THR A 461 17.84 5.78 7.15
CA THR A 461 18.77 6.60 7.94
C THR A 461 20.16 6.61 7.32
N ALA A 462 20.69 5.46 6.92
CA ALA A 462 22.00 5.38 6.28
C ALA A 462 22.01 6.06 4.91
N ALA A 463 20.97 5.86 4.10
CA ALA A 463 20.83 6.51 2.80
C ALA A 463 20.77 8.04 2.91
N ALA A 464 20.22 8.55 4.02
CA ALA A 464 20.14 9.98 4.33
C ALA A 464 21.38 10.53 5.07
N GLY A 465 22.49 9.82 5.06
CA GLY A 465 23.74 10.27 5.71
C GLY A 465 23.71 10.24 7.25
N GLY A 466 22.86 9.39 7.83
CA GLY A 466 22.74 9.21 9.27
C GLY A 466 21.61 10.01 9.94
N MET A 467 20.77 10.68 9.13
CA MET A 467 19.62 11.44 9.64
C MET A 467 18.31 10.65 9.51
N ASN A 468 17.64 10.41 10.61
CA ASN A 468 16.33 9.77 10.62
C ASN A 468 15.21 10.81 10.67
N GLN A 469 14.98 11.53 9.58
CA GLN A 469 13.91 12.53 9.51
C GLN A 469 12.52 11.91 9.37
N GLN A 470 12.43 10.66 8.88
CA GLN A 470 11.15 9.97 8.80
C GLN A 470 10.57 9.69 10.18
N ALA A 471 11.35 9.14 11.10
CA ALA A 471 10.89 8.91 12.46
C ALA A 471 10.53 10.22 13.18
N ALA A 472 11.34 11.27 12.99
CA ALA A 472 11.03 12.58 13.51
C ALA A 472 9.73 13.17 12.94
N ALA A 473 9.49 12.99 11.64
CA ALA A 473 8.25 13.44 11.01
C ALA A 473 7.02 12.71 11.56
N VAL A 474 7.10 11.39 11.70
CA VAL A 474 6.02 10.58 12.29
C VAL A 474 5.73 11.00 13.72
N GLU A 475 6.76 11.20 14.55
CA GLU A 475 6.59 11.65 15.94
C GLU A 475 5.89 13.02 15.99
N ILE A 476 6.29 13.97 15.15
CA ILE A 476 5.67 15.30 15.09
C ILE A 476 4.20 15.18 14.65
N TRP A 477 3.91 14.45 13.60
CA TRP A 477 2.56 14.32 13.05
C TRP A 477 1.61 13.52 13.93
N THR A 478 2.11 12.70 14.84
CA THR A 478 1.27 11.86 15.71
C THR A 478 1.25 12.29 17.18
N SER A 479 2.12 13.22 17.58
CA SER A 479 2.20 13.70 18.98
C SER A 479 1.16 14.77 19.28
N GLY A 480 0.33 14.54 20.28
CA GLY A 480 -0.62 15.53 20.77
C GLY A 480 -1.77 15.88 19.82
N VAL A 481 -2.00 15.05 18.79
CA VAL A 481 -3.07 15.24 17.80
C VAL A 481 -4.22 14.26 18.01
N LYS A 482 -5.42 14.64 17.59
CA LYS A 482 -6.54 13.70 17.42
C LYS A 482 -6.44 13.03 16.05
N ASN A 483 -6.42 11.69 16.05
CA ASN A 483 -6.50 10.95 14.80
C ASN A 483 -7.94 10.90 14.30
N ILE A 484 -8.17 11.34 13.07
CA ILE A 484 -9.47 11.29 12.37
C ILE A 484 -9.47 10.29 11.20
N GLY A 485 -8.40 9.55 10.99
CA GLY A 485 -8.34 8.49 9.99
C GLY A 485 -9.25 7.31 10.32
N LEU A 486 -9.79 6.65 9.31
CA LEU A 486 -10.53 5.42 9.49
C LEU A 486 -9.59 4.30 9.99
N PRO A 487 -10.06 3.37 10.84
CA PRO A 487 -9.26 2.21 11.20
C PRO A 487 -8.94 1.36 9.96
N SER A 488 -7.80 0.69 9.93
CA SER A 488 -7.51 -0.30 8.90
C SER A 488 -8.08 -1.67 9.25
N GLY A 489 -8.33 -2.51 8.25
CA GLY A 489 -8.75 -3.91 8.45
C GLY A 489 -10.26 -4.16 8.53
N TYR A 490 -11.11 -3.13 8.47
CA TYR A 490 -12.54 -3.36 8.25
C TYR A 490 -12.78 -3.91 6.83
N THR A 491 -13.85 -4.67 6.68
CA THR A 491 -14.25 -5.26 5.40
C THR A 491 -15.70 -4.94 5.09
N LEU A 492 -15.98 -4.60 3.84
CA LEU A 492 -17.35 -4.53 3.34
C LEU A 492 -17.82 -5.94 2.96
N THR A 493 -19.08 -6.26 3.24
CA THR A 493 -19.72 -7.44 2.68
C THR A 493 -19.90 -7.25 1.16
N GLU A 494 -20.21 -8.33 0.42
CA GLU A 494 -20.49 -8.24 -1.01
C GLU A 494 -21.63 -7.27 -1.31
N GLU A 495 -22.76 -7.38 -0.56
CA GLU A 495 -23.89 -6.47 -0.70
C GLU A 495 -23.52 -5.01 -0.43
N GLU A 496 -22.71 -4.75 0.59
CA GLU A 496 -22.19 -3.42 0.91
C GLU A 496 -21.24 -2.90 -0.16
N SER A 497 -20.35 -3.74 -0.65
CA SER A 497 -19.41 -3.40 -1.72
C SER A 497 -20.16 -3.04 -3.01
N ASP A 498 -21.13 -3.83 -3.42
CA ASP A 498 -21.98 -3.54 -4.58
C ASP A 498 -22.77 -2.25 -4.43
N LYS A 499 -23.31 -2.03 -3.22
CA LYS A 499 -24.09 -0.83 -2.88
C LYS A 499 -23.23 0.43 -2.96
N VAL A 500 -21.97 0.37 -2.52
CA VAL A 500 -21.07 1.52 -2.46
C VAL A 500 -20.36 1.77 -3.80
N SER A 501 -19.91 0.72 -4.49
CA SER A 501 -19.02 0.82 -5.67
C SER A 501 -19.56 1.72 -6.78
N THR A 502 -20.85 1.63 -7.07
CA THR A 502 -21.50 2.44 -8.11
C THR A 502 -21.64 3.91 -7.76
N LYS A 503 -21.75 4.22 -6.46
CA LYS A 503 -21.95 5.59 -5.94
C LYS A 503 -20.65 6.28 -5.58
N GLN A 504 -19.68 5.53 -5.06
CA GLN A 504 -18.43 6.07 -4.56
C GLN A 504 -17.66 6.84 -5.63
N THR A 505 -17.50 6.26 -6.81
CA THR A 505 -16.84 6.95 -7.93
C THR A 505 -17.55 8.24 -8.32
N ALA A 506 -18.88 8.22 -8.38
CA ALA A 506 -19.67 9.42 -8.73
C ALA A 506 -19.57 10.51 -7.66
N VAL A 507 -19.63 10.13 -6.38
CA VAL A 507 -19.48 11.06 -5.25
C VAL A 507 -18.05 11.61 -5.20
N GLN A 508 -17.03 10.76 -5.33
CA GLN A 508 -15.63 11.20 -5.38
C GLN A 508 -15.39 12.21 -6.51
N THR A 509 -15.81 11.87 -7.73
CA THR A 509 -15.70 12.77 -8.87
C THR A 509 -16.38 14.11 -8.61
N LEU A 510 -17.59 14.08 -8.04
CA LEU A 510 -18.33 15.30 -7.69
C LEU A 510 -17.59 16.16 -6.66
N ILE A 511 -16.96 15.54 -5.65
CA ILE A 511 -16.17 16.25 -4.64
C ILE A 511 -14.94 16.89 -5.30
N GLU A 512 -14.18 16.12 -6.06
CA GLU A 512 -12.94 16.56 -6.69
C GLU A 512 -13.19 17.66 -7.72
N GLU A 513 -14.20 17.51 -8.56
CA GLU A 513 -14.60 18.55 -9.53
C GLU A 513 -15.03 19.85 -8.81
N TYR A 514 -15.82 19.73 -7.73
CA TYR A 514 -16.23 20.91 -6.97
C TYR A 514 -15.04 21.58 -6.30
N MET A 515 -14.14 20.82 -5.63
CA MET A 515 -12.96 21.37 -4.98
C MET A 515 -12.11 22.17 -5.99
N VAL A 516 -11.74 21.55 -7.12
CA VAL A 516 -10.90 22.19 -8.13
C VAL A 516 -11.59 23.43 -8.69
N ASN A 517 -12.84 23.31 -9.16
CA ASN A 517 -13.54 24.42 -9.80
C ASN A 517 -13.84 25.57 -8.83
N TYR A 518 -14.13 25.26 -7.55
CA TYR A 518 -14.32 26.27 -6.52
C TYR A 518 -13.02 27.02 -6.22
N ILE A 519 -11.91 26.30 -6.04
CA ILE A 519 -10.59 26.89 -5.74
C ILE A 519 -10.14 27.83 -6.88
N ILE A 520 -10.25 27.40 -8.13
CA ILE A 520 -9.83 28.21 -9.28
C ILE A 520 -10.85 29.32 -9.67
N GLY A 521 -11.98 29.38 -8.99
CA GLY A 521 -13.00 30.41 -9.20
C GLY A 521 -13.94 30.17 -10.38
N ASN A 522 -14.06 28.95 -10.87
CA ASN A 522 -14.96 28.57 -11.96
C ASN A 522 -16.34 28.10 -11.49
N ASP A 523 -16.49 27.79 -10.21
CA ASP A 523 -17.75 27.38 -9.58
C ASP A 523 -18.05 28.27 -8.38
N ASP A 524 -19.24 28.89 -8.37
CA ASP A 524 -19.74 29.72 -7.29
C ASP A 524 -20.92 29.06 -6.54
N THR A 525 -21.12 27.74 -6.74
CA THR A 525 -22.12 26.97 -6.00
C THR A 525 -21.84 27.09 -4.50
N SER A 526 -22.86 27.46 -3.73
CA SER A 526 -22.71 27.56 -2.26
C SER A 526 -22.33 26.21 -1.66
N PHE A 527 -21.60 26.23 -0.57
CA PHE A 527 -21.22 24.97 0.11
C PHE A 527 -22.44 24.19 0.59
N GLU A 528 -23.53 24.87 1.00
CA GLU A 528 -24.78 24.24 1.40
C GLU A 528 -25.50 23.54 0.22
N ASP A 529 -25.51 24.16 -0.97
CA ASP A 529 -26.06 23.52 -2.17
C ASP A 529 -25.21 22.31 -2.59
N PHE A 530 -23.90 22.43 -2.48
CA PHE A 530 -22.99 21.31 -2.72
C PHE A 530 -23.23 20.14 -1.76
N LYS A 531 -23.33 20.39 -0.44
CA LYS A 531 -23.68 19.35 0.54
C LYS A 531 -25.00 18.67 0.19
N THR A 532 -26.02 19.45 -0.17
CA THR A 532 -27.31 18.94 -0.61
C THR A 532 -27.18 18.01 -1.81
N LYS A 533 -26.38 18.39 -2.79
CA LYS A 533 -26.12 17.59 -3.98
C LYS A 533 -25.38 16.28 -3.64
N LEU A 534 -24.38 16.33 -2.76
CA LEU A 534 -23.67 15.12 -2.29
C LEU A 534 -24.61 14.09 -1.67
N VAL A 535 -25.52 14.55 -0.80
CA VAL A 535 -26.50 13.65 -0.16
C VAL A 535 -27.44 13.04 -1.22
N GLN A 536 -27.88 13.82 -2.22
CA GLN A 536 -28.70 13.31 -3.33
C GLN A 536 -27.97 12.28 -4.20
N PHE A 537 -26.65 12.38 -4.34
CA PHE A 537 -25.81 11.40 -5.04
C PHE A 537 -25.50 10.13 -4.19
N GLY A 538 -26.00 10.07 -2.95
CA GLY A 538 -25.91 8.89 -2.10
C GLY A 538 -24.73 8.91 -1.12
N TYR A 539 -24.11 10.07 -0.86
CA TYR A 539 -22.97 10.12 0.05
C TYR A 539 -23.33 9.68 1.48
N GLN A 540 -24.56 9.98 1.96
CA GLN A 540 -25.01 9.50 3.26
C GLN A 540 -25.08 7.96 3.31
N GLU A 541 -25.51 7.32 2.23
CA GLU A 541 -25.55 5.85 2.17
C GLU A 541 -24.16 5.21 2.19
N ILE A 542 -23.15 5.87 1.59
CA ILE A 542 -21.75 5.47 1.69
C ILE A 542 -21.30 5.56 3.16
N ILE A 543 -21.54 6.69 3.82
CA ILE A 543 -21.19 6.91 5.23
C ILE A 543 -21.81 5.82 6.13
N ASP A 544 -23.11 5.55 5.98
CA ASP A 544 -23.83 4.56 6.78
C ASP A 544 -23.29 3.14 6.56
N THR A 545 -22.90 2.83 5.32
CA THR A 545 -22.31 1.53 4.97
C THR A 545 -20.93 1.33 5.61
N TYR A 546 -20.07 2.34 5.54
CA TYR A 546 -18.77 2.28 6.20
C TYR A 546 -18.90 2.27 7.74
N GLN A 547 -19.90 2.97 8.30
CA GLN A 547 -20.19 2.88 9.74
C GLN A 547 -20.52 1.45 10.15
N ALA A 548 -21.38 0.76 9.40
CA ALA A 548 -21.76 -0.61 9.69
C ALA A 548 -20.56 -1.57 9.62
N ALA A 549 -19.68 -1.40 8.64
CA ALA A 549 -18.45 -2.19 8.51
C ALA A 549 -17.48 -1.95 9.67
N ILE A 550 -17.31 -0.70 10.08
CA ILE A 550 -16.43 -0.34 11.21
C ILE A 550 -17.02 -0.82 12.54
N ASP A 551 -18.34 -0.75 12.72
CA ASP A 551 -19.00 -1.29 13.91
C ASP A 551 -18.78 -2.82 14.02
N ARG A 552 -18.85 -3.57 12.91
CA ARG A 552 -18.51 -5.00 12.90
C ARG A 552 -17.05 -5.24 13.24
N PHE A 553 -16.14 -4.50 12.61
CA PHE A 553 -14.71 -4.59 12.88
C PHE A 553 -14.38 -4.36 14.36
N ASN A 554 -14.97 -3.36 15.00
CA ASN A 554 -14.75 -3.06 16.41
C ASN A 554 -15.23 -4.17 17.35
N ASN A 555 -16.16 -4.99 16.89
CA ASN A 555 -16.74 -6.11 17.65
C ASN A 555 -16.06 -7.48 17.38
N ARG A 556 -15.02 -7.53 16.56
CA ARG A 556 -14.22 -8.75 16.30
C ARG A 556 -13.42 -9.24 17.49
#